data_972aa8a32c77ad962bba50b76e812b7d
#
_entry.id   972aa8a32c77ad962bba50b76e812b7d
#
_cell.length_a   1.000
_cell.length_b   1.000
_cell.length_c   1.000
_cell.angle_alpha   90.00
_cell.angle_beta   90.00
_cell.angle_gamma   90.00
#
_symmetry.space_group_name_H-M   'P 1'
#
loop_
_entity.id
_entity.type
_entity.pdbx_description
1 polymer ?
#
loop_
_entity_poly.entity_id
_entity_poly.type
_entity_poly.pdbx_seq_one_letter_code
_entity_poly.pdbx_strand_id
1 'polypeptide(L)'
;MKHFLRIIFTLICFIISCLPVSTAQAGLIGQKQESEMGKAAAEQLEARYGLYQDSATEERINRIGQSLAAVCGRKDINYTFKVLNTEEINALACPGGYIYVFKGLLDYMPSDAELAGVLGHEIGHVVKRHTVKQIEKNMWTQLAAILAGIASGNGDVLAMGMVVSDALAAGYSRADETQADQEGFTYTVRAGYSPYAMLVTLNKLEELSRQYGNPGWGLFDSHPEPEQRVKKIKK
;
A
#
# COMPACT_ATOMS: atom_id res chain seq x y z
N MET A 1 -40.49 35.12 17.22
CA MET A 1 -40.06 33.87 16.63
C MET A 1 -38.96 34.04 15.56
N LYS A 2 -39.15 34.88 14.54
CA LYS A 2 -38.17 35.11 13.46
C LYS A 2 -36.82 35.74 13.92
N HIS A 3 -36.85 36.65 14.93
CA HIS A 3 -35.63 37.26 15.48
C HIS A 3 -34.83 36.28 16.34
N PHE A 4 -35.47 35.40 17.10
CA PHE A 4 -34.81 34.38 17.92
C PHE A 4 -34.10 33.34 17.05
N LEU A 5 -34.69 32.92 15.94
CA LEU A 5 -34.08 31.98 14.99
C LEU A 5 -32.84 32.58 14.29
N ARG A 6 -32.88 33.91 13.98
CA ARG A 6 -31.72 34.62 13.41
C ARG A 6 -30.54 34.71 14.38
N ILE A 7 -30.81 34.95 15.66
CA ILE A 7 -29.75 35.02 16.69
C ILE A 7 -29.07 33.64 16.88
N ILE A 8 -29.89 32.57 16.92
CA ILE A 8 -29.32 31.20 17.03
C ILE A 8 -28.50 30.87 15.79
N PHE A 9 -28.92 31.20 14.58
CA PHE A 9 -28.17 30.94 13.35
C PHE A 9 -26.87 31.72 13.29
N THR A 10 -26.83 32.99 13.72
CA THR A 10 -25.61 33.80 13.81
C THR A 10 -24.64 33.27 14.89
N LEU A 11 -25.16 32.80 16.04
CA LEU A 11 -24.32 32.20 17.08
C LEU A 11 -23.68 30.89 16.64
N ILE A 12 -24.42 30.05 15.93
CA ILE A 12 -23.89 28.77 15.38
C ILE A 12 -22.82 29.05 14.32
N CYS A 13 -23.01 30.02 13.43
CA CYS A 13 -21.99 30.42 12.46
C CYS A 13 -20.74 30.99 13.11
N PHE A 14 -20.87 31.72 14.23
CA PHE A 14 -19.73 32.29 14.94
C PHE A 14 -18.92 31.24 15.75
N ILE A 15 -19.60 30.23 16.30
CA ILE A 15 -18.94 29.12 17.01
C ILE A 15 -18.14 28.24 16.03
N ILE A 16 -18.63 28.03 14.80
CA ILE A 16 -17.93 27.25 13.77
C ILE A 16 -16.66 27.97 13.26
N SER A 17 -16.65 29.32 13.25
CA SER A 17 -15.50 30.11 12.81
C SER A 17 -14.39 30.29 13.85
N CYS A 18 -14.62 29.95 15.12
CA CYS A 18 -13.63 30.07 16.22
C CYS A 18 -12.98 28.76 16.63
N LEU A 19 -13.35 27.64 16.02
CA LEU A 19 -12.58 26.41 16.25
C LEU A 19 -11.24 26.53 15.51
N PRO A 20 -10.07 26.34 16.18
CA PRO A 20 -8.82 26.24 15.48
C PRO A 20 -8.96 25.03 14.55
N VAL A 21 -9.06 25.29 13.23
CA VAL A 21 -8.91 24.24 12.23
C VAL A 21 -7.44 23.82 12.33
N SER A 22 -7.17 22.87 13.21
CA SER A 22 -5.94 22.12 13.16
C SER A 22 -5.95 21.43 11.80
N THR A 23 -5.19 21.95 10.85
CA THR A 23 -4.98 21.36 9.51
C THR A 23 -4.07 20.13 9.59
N ALA A 24 -4.15 19.35 10.65
CA ALA A 24 -3.84 17.94 10.54
C ALA A 24 -4.95 17.38 9.67
N GLN A 25 -4.64 17.08 8.43
CA GLN A 25 -5.49 16.33 7.52
C GLN A 25 -5.64 14.93 8.11
N ALA A 26 -6.46 14.82 9.16
CA ALA A 26 -6.85 13.53 9.72
C ALA A 26 -7.64 12.86 8.60
N GLY A 27 -7.05 11.84 7.98
CA GLY A 27 -7.76 10.99 7.03
C GLY A 27 -9.03 10.45 7.68
N LEU A 28 -10.04 10.16 6.89
CA LEU A 28 -11.31 9.63 7.39
C LEU A 28 -11.14 8.24 8.03
N ILE A 29 -10.13 7.48 7.55
CA ILE A 29 -9.78 6.14 8.05
C ILE A 29 -8.68 6.28 9.10
N GLY A 30 -9.00 6.00 10.36
CA GLY A 30 -8.05 5.97 11.47
C GLY A 30 -7.13 4.75 11.42
N GLN A 31 -6.06 4.75 12.22
CA GLN A 31 -5.06 3.67 12.28
C GLN A 31 -5.67 2.31 12.61
N LYS A 32 -6.63 2.25 13.54
CA LYS A 32 -7.31 1.00 13.92
C LYS A 32 -8.08 0.42 12.73
N GLN A 33 -8.87 1.24 12.06
CA GLN A 33 -9.63 0.84 10.87
C GLN A 33 -8.69 0.40 9.74
N GLU A 34 -7.60 1.13 9.50
CA GLU A 34 -6.57 0.76 8.53
C GLU A 34 -5.99 -0.63 8.81
N SER A 35 -5.69 -0.94 10.08
CA SER A 35 -5.16 -2.24 10.49
C SER A 35 -6.18 -3.36 10.30
N GLU A 36 -7.46 -3.12 10.64
CA GLU A 36 -8.55 -4.08 10.45
C GLU A 36 -8.79 -4.38 8.96
N MET A 37 -8.80 -3.34 8.13
CA MET A 37 -8.93 -3.47 6.66
C MET A 37 -7.76 -4.25 6.07
N GLY A 38 -6.54 -3.95 6.50
CA GLY A 38 -5.34 -4.64 6.02
C GLY A 38 -5.33 -6.10 6.44
N LYS A 39 -5.74 -6.41 7.67
CA LYS A 39 -5.88 -7.79 8.15
C LYS A 39 -6.88 -8.57 7.32
N ALA A 40 -8.06 -8.01 7.05
CA ALA A 40 -9.08 -8.65 6.24
C ALA A 40 -8.58 -8.96 4.80
N ALA A 41 -7.86 -8.01 4.18
CA ALA A 41 -7.26 -8.22 2.87
C ALA A 41 -6.15 -9.29 2.90
N ALA A 42 -5.31 -9.27 3.93
CA ALA A 42 -4.27 -10.26 4.15
C ALA A 42 -4.85 -11.68 4.25
N GLU A 43 -5.90 -11.88 5.04
CA GLU A 43 -6.59 -13.16 5.18
C GLU A 43 -7.19 -13.66 3.84
N GLN A 44 -7.74 -12.76 3.03
CA GLN A 44 -8.26 -13.11 1.70
C GLN A 44 -7.15 -13.51 0.73
N LEU A 45 -6.02 -12.79 0.72
CA LEU A 45 -4.88 -13.11 -0.12
C LEU A 45 -4.28 -14.48 0.26
N GLU A 46 -4.10 -14.72 1.55
CA GLU A 46 -3.58 -15.98 2.06
C GLU A 46 -4.53 -17.16 1.77
N ALA A 47 -5.85 -16.93 1.86
CA ALA A 47 -6.84 -17.94 1.49
C ALA A 47 -6.87 -18.22 -0.03
N ARG A 48 -6.64 -17.21 -0.86
CA ARG A 48 -6.66 -17.33 -2.32
C ARG A 48 -5.43 -18.02 -2.89
N TYR A 49 -4.23 -17.63 -2.44
CA TYR A 49 -2.96 -18.05 -3.05
C TYR A 49 -2.21 -19.09 -2.21
N GLY A 50 -2.54 -19.20 -0.92
CA GLY A 50 -1.72 -19.93 0.05
C GLY A 50 -0.39 -19.25 0.35
N LEU A 51 0.27 -19.70 1.40
CA LEU A 51 1.63 -19.24 1.73
C LEU A 51 2.66 -20.21 1.15
N TYR A 52 3.72 -19.67 0.57
CA TYR A 52 4.87 -20.47 0.12
C TYR A 52 5.64 -20.96 1.34
N GLN A 53 5.77 -22.29 1.45
CA GLN A 53 6.37 -22.98 2.59
C GLN A 53 7.86 -23.27 2.30
N ASP A 54 8.71 -22.27 2.51
CA ASP A 54 10.17 -22.42 2.45
C ASP A 54 10.82 -21.54 3.50
N SER A 55 11.35 -22.15 4.55
CA SER A 55 11.88 -21.44 5.71
C SER A 55 13.06 -20.52 5.39
N ALA A 56 13.90 -20.87 4.42
CA ALA A 56 15.04 -20.05 4.01
C ALA A 56 14.57 -18.77 3.31
N THR A 57 13.57 -18.89 2.43
CA THR A 57 12.95 -17.75 1.76
C THR A 57 12.21 -16.86 2.76
N GLU A 58 11.46 -17.44 3.68
CA GLU A 58 10.75 -16.71 4.72
C GLU A 58 11.70 -15.93 5.61
N GLU A 59 12.79 -16.55 6.09
CA GLU A 59 13.83 -15.89 6.87
C GLU A 59 14.49 -14.75 6.09
N ARG A 60 14.83 -14.97 4.82
CA ARG A 60 15.40 -13.96 3.94
C ARG A 60 14.51 -12.74 3.80
N ILE A 61 13.22 -12.92 3.47
CA ILE A 61 12.26 -11.84 3.29
C ILE A 61 12.04 -11.09 4.60
N ASN A 62 11.86 -11.80 5.71
CA ASN A 62 11.68 -11.19 7.01
C ASN A 62 12.90 -10.38 7.44
N ARG A 63 14.10 -10.91 7.29
CA ARG A 63 15.34 -10.21 7.63
C ARG A 63 15.48 -8.90 6.85
N ILE A 64 15.28 -8.94 5.54
CA ILE A 64 15.37 -7.75 4.68
C ILE A 64 14.24 -6.76 5.04
N GLY A 65 13.01 -7.23 5.08
CA GLY A 65 11.84 -6.39 5.35
C GLY A 65 11.92 -5.69 6.71
N GLN A 66 12.28 -6.41 7.77
CA GLN A 66 12.43 -5.83 9.11
C GLN A 66 13.57 -4.81 9.18
N SER A 67 14.68 -5.02 8.46
CA SER A 67 15.75 -4.03 8.38
C SER A 67 15.30 -2.70 7.76
N LEU A 68 14.45 -2.76 6.74
CA LEU A 68 13.84 -1.59 6.09
C LEU A 68 12.77 -0.95 6.98
N ALA A 69 11.91 -1.75 7.60
CA ALA A 69 10.91 -1.29 8.54
C ALA A 69 11.54 -0.60 9.77
N ALA A 70 12.73 -1.05 10.21
CA ALA A 70 13.47 -0.42 11.30
C ALA A 70 13.91 1.02 11.00
N VAL A 71 14.02 1.42 9.74
CA VAL A 71 14.48 2.76 9.31
C VAL A 71 13.43 3.57 8.57
N CYS A 72 12.22 3.02 8.33
CA CYS A 72 11.13 3.72 7.68
C CYS A 72 10.51 4.81 8.57
N GLY A 73 9.72 5.69 7.97
CA GLY A 73 9.12 6.85 8.67
C GLY A 73 7.90 6.52 9.55
N ARG A 74 7.38 5.29 9.51
CA ARG A 74 6.16 4.90 10.20
C ARG A 74 6.40 3.75 11.18
N LYS A 75 6.33 4.03 12.49
CA LYS A 75 6.64 3.11 13.60
C LYS A 75 5.43 2.70 14.44
N ASP A 76 4.28 3.23 14.12
CA ASP A 76 3.02 3.04 14.84
C ASP A 76 2.27 1.77 14.42
N ILE A 77 2.83 1.00 13.49
CA ILE A 77 2.28 -0.26 12.98
C ILE A 77 3.31 -1.38 13.02
N ASN A 78 2.82 -2.62 12.98
CA ASN A 78 3.66 -3.81 12.82
C ASN A 78 3.77 -4.19 11.35
N TYR A 79 5.00 -4.39 10.86
CA TYR A 79 5.23 -4.87 9.51
C TYR A 79 5.35 -6.40 9.50
N THR A 80 4.63 -7.04 8.58
CA THR A 80 4.71 -8.48 8.33
C THR A 80 5.08 -8.70 6.86
N PHE A 81 5.97 -9.66 6.62
CA PHE A 81 6.47 -9.98 5.29
C PHE A 81 6.26 -11.46 5.02
N LYS A 82 5.50 -11.79 3.98
CA LYS A 82 5.19 -13.18 3.62
C LYS A 82 5.31 -13.40 2.12
N VAL A 83 5.43 -14.67 1.71
CA VAL A 83 5.43 -15.09 0.31
C VAL A 83 4.13 -15.77 -0.02
N LEU A 84 3.46 -15.28 -1.07
CA LEU A 84 2.30 -15.97 -1.64
C LEU A 84 2.74 -17.04 -2.64
N ASN A 85 2.11 -18.21 -2.57
CA ASN A 85 2.46 -19.37 -3.40
C ASN A 85 1.79 -19.29 -4.78
N THR A 86 2.33 -18.43 -5.63
CA THR A 86 1.86 -18.24 -7.01
C THR A 86 3.02 -17.87 -7.92
N GLU A 87 2.97 -18.28 -9.18
CA GLU A 87 3.98 -17.97 -10.20
C GLU A 87 3.78 -16.57 -10.82
N GLU A 88 2.78 -15.82 -10.39
CA GLU A 88 2.61 -14.42 -10.80
C GLU A 88 3.83 -13.59 -10.39
N ILE A 89 4.24 -12.66 -11.25
CA ILE A 89 5.32 -11.70 -10.96
C ILE A 89 4.70 -10.48 -10.30
N ASN A 90 4.67 -10.46 -8.96
CA ASN A 90 4.05 -9.37 -8.23
C ASN A 90 4.61 -9.20 -6.81
N ALA A 91 4.40 -8.01 -6.25
CA ALA A 91 4.47 -7.72 -4.83
C ALA A 91 3.34 -6.74 -4.50
N LEU A 92 2.88 -6.70 -3.26
CA LEU A 92 1.85 -5.77 -2.85
C LEU A 92 1.91 -5.48 -1.34
N ALA A 93 1.43 -4.30 -0.99
CA ALA A 93 1.29 -3.86 0.38
C ALA A 93 -0.17 -3.58 0.73
N CYS A 94 -0.73 -4.35 1.66
CA CYS A 94 -2.02 -4.02 2.27
C CYS A 94 -1.86 -2.94 3.35
N PRO A 95 -2.91 -2.18 3.64
CA PRO A 95 -2.94 -1.25 4.76
C PRO A 95 -2.48 -1.91 6.08
N GLY A 96 -1.94 -1.13 7.01
CA GLY A 96 -1.55 -1.66 8.32
C GLY A 96 -0.25 -2.47 8.35
N GLY A 97 0.50 -2.55 7.22
CA GLY A 97 1.86 -3.12 7.18
C GLY A 97 1.96 -4.58 6.76
N TYR A 98 0.92 -5.17 6.16
CA TYR A 98 0.98 -6.51 5.59
C TYR A 98 1.57 -6.45 4.17
N ILE A 99 2.77 -6.98 3.99
CA ILE A 99 3.52 -6.93 2.73
C ILE A 99 3.73 -8.35 2.21
N TYR A 100 3.41 -8.54 0.95
CA TYR A 100 3.53 -9.83 0.27
C TYR A 100 4.43 -9.71 -0.96
N VAL A 101 5.29 -10.71 -1.13
CA VAL A 101 6.01 -10.96 -2.38
C VAL A 101 5.44 -12.25 -2.98
N PHE A 102 5.18 -12.27 -4.26
CA PHE A 102 4.73 -13.46 -4.93
C PHE A 102 5.94 -14.32 -5.31
N LYS A 103 5.79 -15.65 -5.18
CA LYS A 103 6.89 -16.60 -5.45
C LYS A 103 7.52 -16.36 -6.83
N GLY A 104 6.70 -16.12 -7.87
CA GLY A 104 7.18 -15.87 -9.22
C GLY A 104 8.09 -14.64 -9.36
N LEU A 105 7.98 -13.63 -8.46
CA LEU A 105 8.89 -12.48 -8.48
C LEU A 105 10.27 -12.81 -7.90
N LEU A 106 10.36 -13.76 -6.97
CA LEU A 106 11.63 -14.09 -6.29
C LEU A 106 12.72 -14.58 -7.23
N ASP A 107 12.35 -15.32 -8.28
CA ASP A 107 13.29 -15.84 -9.27
C ASP A 107 14.00 -14.72 -10.03
N TYR A 108 13.36 -13.55 -10.10
CA TYR A 108 13.92 -12.36 -10.73
C TYR A 108 14.68 -11.45 -9.74
N MET A 109 14.61 -11.72 -8.44
CA MET A 109 15.25 -10.92 -7.38
C MET A 109 16.27 -11.75 -6.59
N PRO A 110 17.35 -12.27 -7.25
CA PRO A 110 18.29 -13.20 -6.63
C PRO A 110 19.13 -12.57 -5.51
N SER A 111 19.43 -11.26 -5.57
CA SER A 111 20.20 -10.58 -4.54
C SER A 111 19.32 -9.93 -3.47
N ASP A 112 19.85 -9.81 -2.25
CA ASP A 112 19.17 -9.10 -1.16
C ASP A 112 18.94 -7.62 -1.48
N ALA A 113 19.83 -7.01 -2.25
CA ALA A 113 19.69 -5.62 -2.67
C ALA A 113 18.48 -5.41 -3.61
N GLU A 114 18.28 -6.33 -4.57
CA GLU A 114 17.11 -6.27 -5.47
C GLU A 114 15.81 -6.47 -4.71
N LEU A 115 15.78 -7.46 -3.82
CA LEU A 115 14.60 -7.71 -2.98
C LEU A 115 14.35 -6.56 -1.99
N ALA A 116 15.41 -5.93 -1.47
CA ALA A 116 15.28 -4.72 -0.65
C ALA A 116 14.69 -3.55 -1.43
N GLY A 117 15.00 -3.42 -2.73
CA GLY A 117 14.37 -2.45 -3.62
C GLY A 117 12.86 -2.64 -3.72
N VAL A 118 12.40 -3.89 -3.95
CA VAL A 118 10.96 -4.23 -3.97
C VAL A 118 10.31 -3.93 -2.63
N LEU A 119 10.84 -4.51 -1.53
CA LEU A 119 10.25 -4.35 -0.20
C LEU A 119 10.28 -2.90 0.29
N GLY A 120 11.31 -2.15 -0.06
CA GLY A 120 11.41 -0.72 0.25
C GLY A 120 10.32 0.10 -0.43
N HIS A 121 10.02 -0.22 -1.68
CA HIS A 121 8.93 0.38 -2.45
C HIS A 121 7.56 0.08 -1.80
N GLU A 122 7.30 -1.18 -1.45
CA GLU A 122 6.06 -1.58 -0.77
C GLU A 122 5.90 -0.89 0.60
N ILE A 123 6.98 -0.81 1.38
CA ILE A 123 6.98 -0.03 2.63
C ILE A 123 6.67 1.45 2.36
N GLY A 124 7.17 2.00 1.24
CA GLY A 124 6.86 3.36 0.80
C GLY A 124 5.36 3.59 0.64
N HIS A 125 4.65 2.65 -0.01
CA HIS A 125 3.18 2.70 -0.13
C HIS A 125 2.48 2.67 1.23
N VAL A 126 2.93 1.82 2.16
CA VAL A 126 2.38 1.74 3.52
C VAL A 126 2.60 3.05 4.29
N VAL A 127 3.83 3.58 4.27
CA VAL A 127 4.18 4.82 4.98
C VAL A 127 3.38 6.01 4.47
N LYS A 128 3.23 6.13 3.17
CA LYS A 128 2.42 7.19 2.53
C LYS A 128 0.91 6.92 2.57
N ARG A 129 0.50 5.73 3.01
CA ARG A 129 -0.92 5.32 3.10
C ARG A 129 -1.63 5.41 1.74
N HIS A 130 -0.95 5.02 0.64
CA HIS A 130 -1.49 5.21 -0.70
C HIS A 130 -2.79 4.45 -0.91
N THR A 131 -2.87 3.17 -0.51
CA THR A 131 -4.11 2.37 -0.58
C THR A 131 -5.24 3.01 0.22
N VAL A 132 -4.96 3.49 1.44
CA VAL A 132 -5.96 4.15 2.30
C VAL A 132 -6.48 5.43 1.64
N LYS A 133 -5.58 6.27 1.11
CA LYS A 133 -5.97 7.50 0.40
C LYS A 133 -6.81 7.22 -0.84
N GLN A 134 -6.50 6.13 -1.55
CA GLN A 134 -7.28 5.70 -2.70
C GLN A 134 -8.68 5.25 -2.29
N ILE A 135 -8.80 4.49 -1.19
CA ILE A 135 -10.07 4.10 -0.58
C ILE A 135 -10.87 5.35 -0.16
N GLU A 136 -10.23 6.29 0.54
CA GLU A 136 -10.87 7.54 0.97
C GLU A 136 -11.38 8.38 -0.21
N LYS A 137 -10.59 8.46 -1.29
CA LYS A 137 -10.99 9.16 -2.52
C LYS A 137 -12.24 8.56 -3.18
N ASN A 138 -12.35 7.23 -3.12
CA ASN A 138 -13.46 6.49 -3.74
C ASN A 138 -14.57 6.13 -2.75
N MET A 139 -14.56 6.72 -1.54
CA MET A 139 -15.37 6.30 -0.40
C MET A 139 -16.88 6.30 -0.65
N TRP A 140 -17.40 7.22 -1.44
CA TRP A 140 -18.84 7.24 -1.73
C TRP A 140 -19.31 6.02 -2.54
N THR A 141 -18.51 5.59 -3.51
CA THR A 141 -18.80 4.39 -4.31
C THR A 141 -18.67 3.12 -3.46
N GLN A 142 -17.68 3.08 -2.59
CA GLN A 142 -17.37 1.94 -1.72
C GLN A 142 -18.30 1.86 -0.51
N LEU A 143 -18.78 3.01 0.02
CA LEU A 143 -19.75 3.04 1.09
C LEU A 143 -21.06 2.33 0.68
N ALA A 144 -21.50 2.50 -0.55
CA ALA A 144 -22.66 1.78 -1.06
C ALA A 144 -22.46 0.26 -1.08
N ALA A 145 -21.25 -0.23 -1.43
CA ALA A 145 -20.91 -1.65 -1.41
C ALA A 145 -20.82 -2.21 0.02
N ILE A 146 -20.22 -1.45 0.94
CA ILE A 146 -20.14 -1.82 2.36
C ILE A 146 -21.52 -1.92 2.98
N LEU A 147 -22.40 -0.92 2.74
CA LEU A 147 -23.77 -0.95 3.25
C LEU A 147 -24.60 -2.11 2.69
N ALA A 148 -24.40 -2.47 1.42
CA ALA A 148 -25.02 -3.65 0.82
C ALA A 148 -24.51 -4.96 1.47
N GLY A 149 -23.24 -5.04 1.80
CA GLY A 149 -22.62 -6.16 2.52
C GLY A 149 -23.18 -6.33 3.93
N ILE A 150 -23.30 -5.24 4.69
CA ILE A 150 -23.87 -5.24 6.05
C ILE A 150 -25.34 -5.72 6.01
N ALA A 151 -26.12 -5.27 5.03
CA ALA A 151 -27.52 -5.67 4.85
C ALA A 151 -27.70 -7.18 4.58
N SER A 152 -26.67 -7.86 4.06
CA SER A 152 -26.68 -9.29 3.78
C SER A 152 -26.27 -10.19 4.97
N GLY A 153 -25.91 -9.61 6.12
CA GLY A 153 -25.62 -10.31 7.38
C GLY A 153 -24.26 -11.05 7.46
N ASN A 154 -23.45 -11.02 6.38
CA ASN A 154 -22.09 -11.61 6.35
C ASN A 154 -20.99 -10.52 6.17
N GLY A 155 -21.27 -9.28 6.59
CA GLY A 155 -20.84 -8.12 5.85
C GLY A 155 -19.45 -7.60 6.16
N ASP A 156 -19.01 -7.55 7.41
CA ASP A 156 -18.00 -6.52 7.73
C ASP A 156 -16.58 -6.90 7.28
N VAL A 157 -16.10 -8.10 7.57
CA VAL A 157 -14.70 -8.49 7.27
C VAL A 157 -14.52 -8.76 5.77
N LEU A 158 -15.48 -9.46 5.16
CA LEU A 158 -15.42 -9.77 3.72
C LEU A 158 -15.53 -8.49 2.89
N ALA A 159 -16.43 -7.59 3.23
CA ALA A 159 -16.59 -6.32 2.54
C ALA A 159 -15.36 -5.42 2.67
N MET A 160 -14.73 -5.34 3.83
CA MET A 160 -13.49 -4.58 4.02
C MET A 160 -12.32 -5.13 3.19
N GLY A 161 -12.18 -6.46 3.14
CA GLY A 161 -11.16 -7.10 2.31
C GLY A 161 -11.37 -6.83 0.81
N MET A 162 -12.62 -6.88 0.33
CA MET A 162 -12.97 -6.56 -1.07
C MET A 162 -12.63 -5.12 -1.41
N VAL A 163 -12.94 -4.16 -0.54
CA VAL A 163 -12.60 -2.73 -0.74
C VAL A 163 -11.09 -2.53 -0.91
N VAL A 164 -10.28 -3.20 -0.12
CA VAL A 164 -8.82 -3.14 -0.25
C VAL A 164 -8.36 -3.82 -1.54
N SER A 165 -8.92 -4.99 -1.88
CA SER A 165 -8.59 -5.71 -3.11
C SER A 165 -8.90 -4.87 -4.36
N ASP A 166 -10.05 -4.19 -4.40
CA ASP A 166 -10.44 -3.30 -5.49
C ASP A 166 -9.49 -2.09 -5.59
N ALA A 167 -9.07 -1.54 -4.45
CA ALA A 167 -8.12 -0.43 -4.42
C ALA A 167 -6.74 -0.86 -4.95
N LEU A 168 -6.25 -2.04 -4.58
CA LEU A 168 -5.00 -2.60 -5.08
C LEU A 168 -5.08 -2.91 -6.59
N ALA A 169 -6.19 -3.48 -7.04
CA ALA A 169 -6.41 -3.80 -8.46
C ALA A 169 -6.52 -2.54 -9.35
N ALA A 170 -6.98 -1.41 -8.81
CA ALA A 170 -7.08 -0.16 -9.55
C ALA A 170 -5.71 0.48 -9.85
N GLY A 171 -4.63 -0.01 -9.24
CA GLY A 171 -3.27 0.50 -9.40
C GLY A 171 -3.05 1.89 -8.79
N TYR A 172 -1.79 2.27 -8.65
CA TYR A 172 -1.41 3.55 -8.06
C TYR A 172 -1.23 4.64 -9.12
N SER A 173 -1.37 5.89 -8.70
CA SER A 173 -1.06 7.01 -9.59
C SER A 173 0.45 7.16 -9.78
N ARG A 174 0.87 7.80 -10.90
CA ARG A 174 2.30 8.13 -11.14
C ARG A 174 2.95 8.94 -10.00
N ALA A 175 2.16 9.73 -9.29
CA ALA A 175 2.64 10.51 -8.16
C ALA A 175 2.89 9.60 -6.95
N ASP A 176 2.00 8.65 -6.67
CA ASP A 176 2.14 7.67 -5.60
C ASP A 176 3.35 6.77 -5.85
N GLU A 177 3.52 6.29 -7.10
CA GLU A 177 4.70 5.50 -7.49
C GLU A 177 6.01 6.27 -7.26
N THR A 178 6.05 7.54 -7.67
CA THR A 178 7.23 8.38 -7.45
C THR A 178 7.54 8.57 -5.96
N GLN A 179 6.51 8.73 -5.13
CA GLN A 179 6.69 8.84 -3.68
C GLN A 179 7.17 7.51 -3.08
N ALA A 180 6.59 6.38 -3.50
CA ALA A 180 7.01 5.07 -3.03
C ALA A 180 8.46 4.76 -3.42
N ASP A 181 8.89 5.11 -4.64
CA ASP A 181 10.28 4.97 -5.09
C ASP A 181 11.25 5.81 -4.27
N GLN A 182 10.92 7.08 -3.98
CA GLN A 182 11.76 7.96 -3.17
C GLN A 182 11.91 7.47 -1.72
N GLU A 183 10.81 7.01 -1.12
CA GLU A 183 10.83 6.41 0.21
C GLU A 183 11.61 5.10 0.21
N GLY A 184 11.35 4.22 -0.75
CA GLY A 184 12.05 2.94 -0.92
C GLY A 184 13.55 3.13 -1.10
N PHE A 185 13.96 4.07 -1.94
CA PHE A 185 15.38 4.46 -2.08
C PHE A 185 15.98 4.89 -0.73
N THR A 186 15.27 5.77 -0.02
CA THR A 186 15.72 6.27 1.28
C THR A 186 15.88 5.15 2.29
N TYR A 187 14.93 4.21 2.33
CA TYR A 187 14.97 3.09 3.29
C TYR A 187 16.03 2.06 2.94
N THR A 188 16.23 1.74 1.67
CA THR A 188 17.29 0.82 1.25
C THR A 188 18.68 1.34 1.62
N VAL A 189 18.94 2.63 1.38
CA VAL A 189 20.22 3.27 1.76
C VAL A 189 20.40 3.30 3.28
N ARG A 190 19.38 3.68 4.05
CA ARG A 190 19.44 3.73 5.52
C ARG A 190 19.60 2.35 6.15
N ALA A 191 19.07 1.32 5.53
CA ALA A 191 19.24 -0.07 5.98
C ALA A 191 20.59 -0.69 5.59
N GLY A 192 21.47 0.07 4.91
CA GLY A 192 22.82 -0.35 4.54
C GLY A 192 22.92 -1.11 3.20
N TYR A 193 21.84 -1.13 2.41
CA TYR A 193 21.89 -1.67 1.04
C TYR A 193 22.52 -0.67 0.07
N SER A 194 22.94 -1.18 -1.08
CA SER A 194 23.51 -0.35 -2.14
C SER A 194 22.55 0.79 -2.56
N PRO A 195 23.00 2.02 -2.72
CA PRO A 195 22.18 3.10 -3.26
C PRO A 195 21.66 2.82 -4.69
N TYR A 196 22.26 1.83 -5.39
CA TYR A 196 21.78 1.37 -6.69
C TYR A 196 20.69 0.30 -6.61
N ALA A 197 20.36 -0.22 -5.44
CA ALA A 197 19.39 -1.30 -5.25
C ALA A 197 18.06 -0.99 -5.95
N MET A 198 17.44 0.16 -5.65
CA MET A 198 16.18 0.58 -6.27
C MET A 198 16.30 0.73 -7.79
N LEU A 199 17.41 1.30 -8.28
CA LEU A 199 17.62 1.46 -9.72
C LEU A 199 17.76 0.11 -10.44
N VAL A 200 18.50 -0.83 -9.85
CA VAL A 200 18.65 -2.20 -10.40
C VAL A 200 17.30 -2.90 -10.44
N THR A 201 16.54 -2.82 -9.35
CA THR A 201 15.19 -3.39 -9.27
C THR A 201 14.28 -2.81 -10.37
N LEU A 202 14.20 -1.50 -10.49
CA LEU A 202 13.35 -0.85 -11.50
C LEU A 202 13.78 -1.16 -12.95
N ASN A 203 15.10 -1.19 -13.25
CA ASN A 203 15.56 -1.60 -14.58
C ASN A 203 15.15 -3.04 -14.89
N LYS A 204 15.25 -3.95 -13.92
CA LYS A 204 14.82 -5.34 -14.08
C LYS A 204 13.31 -5.46 -14.29
N LEU A 205 12.51 -4.71 -13.54
CA LEU A 205 11.05 -4.65 -13.74
C LEU A 205 10.70 -4.07 -15.12
N GLU A 206 11.43 -3.06 -15.60
CA GLU A 206 11.27 -2.53 -16.95
C GLU A 206 11.57 -3.58 -18.01
N GLU A 207 12.64 -4.38 -17.84
CA GLU A 207 12.99 -5.47 -18.74
C GLU A 207 11.91 -6.56 -18.76
N LEU A 208 11.40 -6.97 -17.60
CA LEU A 208 10.30 -7.92 -17.47
C LEU A 208 9.03 -7.40 -18.15
N SER A 209 8.70 -6.12 -17.98
CA SER A 209 7.56 -5.49 -18.67
C SER A 209 7.69 -5.53 -20.19
N ARG A 210 8.90 -5.36 -20.72
CA ARG A 210 9.15 -5.47 -22.17
C ARG A 210 9.05 -6.91 -22.65
N GLN A 211 9.53 -7.87 -21.87
CA GLN A 211 9.57 -9.29 -22.22
C GLN A 211 8.19 -9.94 -22.22
N TYR A 212 7.40 -9.66 -21.20
CA TYR A 212 6.10 -10.30 -20.98
C TYR A 212 4.91 -9.42 -21.40
N GLY A 213 5.16 -8.17 -21.77
CA GLY A 213 4.12 -7.18 -22.02
C GLY A 213 3.45 -6.71 -20.73
N ASN A 214 2.28 -6.10 -20.87
CA ASN A 214 1.36 -5.86 -19.76
C ASN A 214 0.19 -6.83 -19.90
N PRO A 215 0.24 -8.03 -19.28
CA PRO A 215 -0.76 -9.07 -19.49
C PRO A 215 -2.11 -8.80 -18.84
N GLY A 216 -2.31 -7.60 -18.25
CA GLY A 216 -3.55 -7.23 -17.58
C GLY A 216 -3.68 -7.87 -16.19
N TRP A 217 -2.56 -8.33 -15.60
CA TRP A 217 -2.48 -8.89 -14.26
C TRP A 217 -1.05 -8.79 -13.72
N GLY A 218 -0.91 -8.56 -12.42
CA GLY A 218 0.35 -8.54 -11.72
C GLY A 218 0.95 -7.15 -11.47
N LEU A 219 2.28 -7.11 -11.33
CA LEU A 219 3.02 -5.93 -10.88
C LEU A 219 2.80 -4.68 -11.75
N PHE A 220 2.67 -4.85 -13.05
CA PHE A 220 2.58 -3.73 -14.00
C PHE A 220 1.20 -3.09 -14.06
N ASP A 221 0.16 -3.77 -13.56
CA ASP A 221 -1.18 -3.20 -13.42
C ASP A 221 -1.31 -2.36 -12.16
N SER A 222 -0.76 -2.87 -11.05
CA SER A 222 -0.74 -2.15 -9.77
C SER A 222 0.34 -1.05 -9.74
N HIS A 223 1.48 -1.22 -10.44
CA HIS A 223 2.64 -0.32 -10.45
C HIS A 223 3.03 0.10 -11.86
N PRO A 224 2.33 1.08 -12.48
CA PRO A 224 2.54 1.44 -13.87
C PRO A 224 3.88 2.11 -14.15
N GLU A 225 4.31 2.03 -15.41
CA GLU A 225 5.35 2.82 -16.06
C GLU A 225 6.76 2.75 -15.43
N PRO A 226 7.37 1.54 -15.29
CA PRO A 226 8.72 1.41 -14.73
C PRO A 226 9.78 2.24 -15.49
N GLU A 227 9.65 2.40 -16.82
CA GLU A 227 10.57 3.21 -17.63
C GLU A 227 10.63 4.69 -17.21
N GLN A 228 9.49 5.30 -16.90
CA GLN A 228 9.46 6.69 -16.44
C GLN A 228 9.99 6.84 -15.01
N ARG A 229 9.80 5.82 -14.18
CA ARG A 229 10.31 5.75 -12.82
C ARG A 229 11.84 5.68 -12.80
N VAL A 230 12.44 4.84 -13.63
CA VAL A 230 13.90 4.76 -13.83
C VAL A 230 14.49 6.12 -14.20
N LYS A 231 13.87 6.85 -15.13
CA LYS A 231 14.33 8.18 -15.55
C LYS A 231 14.32 9.22 -14.42
N LYS A 232 13.40 9.08 -13.45
CA LYS A 232 13.30 10.02 -12.31
C LYS A 232 14.34 9.75 -11.23
N ILE A 233 14.68 8.48 -10.97
CA ILE A 233 15.70 8.13 -9.96
C ILE A 233 17.12 8.47 -10.43
N LYS A 234 17.37 8.47 -11.74
CA LYS A 234 18.67 8.85 -12.32
C LYS A 234 18.97 10.36 -12.29
N LYS A 235 18.00 11.20 -11.94
CA LYS A 235 18.16 12.67 -11.79
C LYS A 235 18.49 13.06 -10.36
#